data_1f1245b13e97b04d03bf294046beb97a
#
_entry.id   1f1245b13e97b04d03bf294046beb97a
#
_cell.length_a   1.000
_cell.length_b   1.000
_cell.length_c   1.000
_cell.angle_alpha   90.00
_cell.angle_beta   90.00
_cell.angle_gamma   90.00
#
_symmetry.space_group_name_H-M   'P 1'
#
loop_
_entity.id
_entity.type
_entity.pdbx_description
1 polymer ?
#
loop_
_entity_poly.entity_id
_entity_poly.type
_entity_poly.pdbx_seq_one_letter_code
_entity_poly.pdbx_strand_id
1 'polypeptide(L)'
;MEVGEVILTTQQLKQVLTIEPDNQEVYKLFNKLNNPFVVGAPVPPDRFVGRKSLIETAFDQIYNRSNLAIWGGPGMGKTSFLELLASPDVWQEYGEEPSQAVMVLFSCESIQPFTASGFWQEVLIELMDKLDSEPDLKSDIETLLDQGKATARGMRQVLGQLGKRNKFLVLLVDDYDAALRENPHYTQADIEVFLSECRSIAYQSREREYLSMIVTSLKRFNELGPSLTPDQSPWYNHYLFVVLRPLTETEVDTLLQGIPITPALRDVIQNMAGGHPALLQIAGSLLFRELRTGKLPDTETFAKEFESQTRHIFQDIWQRCRDVEQGLLILMAWSKLKGSLEQKITVDLSDIDLVFSQQELDLYSLEQQGLIMRNQDLEKPVYLFRSSIMEQWVIHKIQTSDKASLEKWETILLKLINP
;
A
#
# COMPACT_ATOMS: atom_id res chain seq x y z
N MET A 1 4.13 25.54 33.49
CA MET A 1 5.46 25.14 32.97
C MET A 1 5.18 24.39 31.69
N GLU A 2 5.29 25.11 30.58
CA GLU A 2 5.13 24.54 29.25
C GLU A 2 6.33 23.65 28.96
N VAL A 3 6.07 22.37 28.73
CA VAL A 3 7.06 21.44 28.21
C VAL A 3 7.12 21.70 26.72
N GLY A 4 8.07 22.57 26.33
CA GLY A 4 8.33 22.82 24.90
C GLY A 4 8.79 21.52 24.22
N GLU A 5 8.08 21.12 23.19
CA GLU A 5 8.52 20.07 22.27
C GLU A 5 9.89 20.48 21.67
N VAL A 6 10.91 19.72 21.99
CA VAL A 6 12.22 19.88 21.36
C VAL A 6 12.17 19.17 20.02
N ILE A 7 11.71 19.86 19.00
CA ILE A 7 11.86 19.44 17.60
C ILE A 7 13.32 19.73 17.23
N LEU A 8 14.13 18.68 17.12
CA LEU A 8 15.48 18.82 16.58
C LEU A 8 15.40 19.19 15.10
N THR A 9 15.99 20.31 14.73
CA THR A 9 16.12 20.67 13.34
C THR A 9 17.00 19.66 12.59
N THR A 10 16.80 19.51 11.29
CA THR A 10 17.62 18.64 10.41
C THR A 10 19.12 18.89 10.57
N GLN A 11 19.51 20.10 10.96
CA GLN A 11 20.89 20.51 11.18
C GLN A 11 21.46 19.99 12.52
N GLN A 12 20.63 19.91 13.55
CA GLN A 12 20.99 19.31 14.85
C GLN A 12 21.07 17.79 14.76
N LEU A 13 20.18 17.16 13.99
CA LEU A 13 20.25 15.73 13.66
C LEU A 13 21.56 15.40 12.90
N LYS A 14 21.98 16.23 11.94
CA LYS A 14 23.26 16.04 11.23
C LYS A 14 24.48 16.12 12.14
N GLN A 15 24.45 16.95 13.20
CA GLN A 15 25.53 17.02 14.18
C GLN A 15 25.59 15.79 15.08
N VAL A 16 24.46 15.19 15.41
CA VAL A 16 24.37 13.92 16.17
C VAL A 16 24.93 12.74 15.38
N LEU A 17 24.80 12.76 14.05
CA LEU A 17 25.21 11.67 13.15
C LEU A 17 26.73 11.54 12.97
N THR A 18 27.52 12.52 13.40
CA THR A 18 29.00 12.44 13.41
C THR A 18 29.57 11.82 14.68
N ILE A 19 28.73 11.40 15.63
CA ILE A 19 29.15 10.88 16.93
C ILE A 19 29.16 9.34 16.87
N GLU A 20 30.24 8.74 17.34
CA GLU A 20 30.39 7.29 17.42
C GLU A 20 29.27 6.63 18.26
N PRO A 21 28.81 5.41 17.91
CA PRO A 21 27.67 4.74 18.54
C PRO A 21 27.79 4.54 20.07
N ASP A 22 28.97 4.58 20.63
CA ASP A 22 29.24 4.36 22.06
C ASP A 22 29.12 5.63 22.93
N ASN A 23 28.70 6.77 22.37
CA ASN A 23 28.64 8.02 23.12
C ASN A 23 27.35 8.11 23.96
N GLN A 24 27.48 8.10 25.27
CA GLN A 24 26.37 8.23 26.24
C GLN A 24 25.53 9.50 26.07
N GLU A 25 26.05 10.55 25.47
CA GLU A 25 25.28 11.77 25.20
C GLU A 25 24.25 11.58 24.11
N VAL A 26 24.54 10.74 23.12
CA VAL A 26 23.58 10.36 22.06
C VAL A 26 22.35 9.68 22.68
N TYR A 27 22.54 8.70 23.55
CA TYR A 27 21.46 8.01 24.24
C TYR A 27 20.63 8.93 25.13
N LYS A 28 21.26 9.93 25.80
CA LYS A 28 20.54 10.94 26.58
C LYS A 28 19.62 11.81 25.71
N LEU A 29 20.03 12.08 24.46
CA LEU A 29 19.24 12.79 23.48
C LEU A 29 18.01 11.96 23.06
N PHE A 30 18.22 10.68 22.72
CA PHE A 30 17.13 9.79 22.32
C PHE A 30 16.06 9.61 23.40
N ASN A 31 16.42 9.68 24.68
CA ASN A 31 15.48 9.64 25.79
C ASN A 31 14.49 10.81 25.82
N LYS A 32 14.84 11.94 25.20
CA LYS A 32 14.01 13.15 25.14
C LYS A 32 13.20 13.27 23.84
N LEU A 33 13.48 12.44 22.84
CA LEU A 33 12.80 12.49 21.53
C LEU A 33 11.58 11.58 21.52
N ASN A 34 10.55 12.00 20.80
CA ASN A 34 9.44 11.13 20.46
C ASN A 34 9.87 10.14 19.37
N ASN A 35 9.29 8.94 19.41
CA ASN A 35 9.53 7.95 18.37
C ASN A 35 8.99 8.47 17.03
N PRO A 36 9.84 8.66 15.99
CA PRO A 36 9.39 9.17 14.71
C PRO A 36 8.69 8.11 13.85
N PHE A 37 8.82 6.84 14.20
CA PHE A 37 8.24 5.74 13.45
C PHE A 37 6.79 5.50 13.85
N VAL A 38 5.95 5.27 12.84
CA VAL A 38 4.51 5.06 13.01
C VAL A 38 4.19 3.61 12.72
N VAL A 39 3.70 2.89 13.74
CA VAL A 39 3.33 1.47 13.62
C VAL A 39 1.83 1.32 13.79
N GLY A 40 1.18 0.63 12.85
CA GLY A 40 -0.25 0.32 12.93
C GLY A 40 -1.20 1.47 12.54
N ALA A 41 -0.65 2.57 12.01
CA ALA A 41 -1.41 3.71 11.50
C ALA A 41 -0.76 4.28 10.23
N PRO A 42 -1.45 5.10 9.44
CA PRO A 42 -0.85 5.83 8.35
C PRO A 42 0.25 6.77 8.83
N VAL A 43 1.29 6.91 8.00
CA VAL A 43 2.38 7.86 8.26
C VAL A 43 1.90 9.27 7.86
N PRO A 44 1.97 10.26 8.76
CA PRO A 44 1.52 11.61 8.45
C PRO A 44 2.38 12.26 7.35
N PRO A 45 1.84 13.25 6.60
CA PRO A 45 2.49 13.85 5.44
C PRO A 45 3.91 14.39 5.70
N ASP A 46 4.14 15.01 6.85
CA ASP A 46 5.43 15.57 7.27
C ASP A 46 6.53 14.52 7.51
N ARG A 47 6.15 13.25 7.62
CA ARG A 47 7.06 12.11 7.81
C ARG A 47 7.06 11.14 6.64
N PHE A 48 6.31 11.46 5.59
CA PHE A 48 6.26 10.62 4.40
C PHE A 48 7.60 10.66 3.65
N VAL A 49 8.11 9.51 3.25
CA VAL A 49 9.43 9.40 2.60
C VAL A 49 9.30 8.79 1.21
N GLY A 50 10.01 9.40 0.27
CA GLY A 50 10.21 8.86 -1.06
C GLY A 50 9.02 9.04 -2.00
N ARG A 51 8.99 8.21 -3.02
CA ARG A 51 7.90 8.09 -4.03
C ARG A 51 7.67 9.37 -4.85
N LYS A 52 8.69 10.19 -5.02
CA LYS A 52 8.59 11.48 -5.69
C LYS A 52 7.92 11.38 -7.06
N SER A 53 8.35 10.43 -7.89
CA SER A 53 7.77 10.22 -9.23
C SER A 53 6.29 9.82 -9.18
N LEU A 54 5.84 9.09 -8.15
CA LEU A 54 4.43 8.74 -7.99
C LEU A 54 3.61 9.95 -7.56
N ILE A 55 4.16 10.80 -6.68
CA ILE A 55 3.52 12.05 -6.25
C ILE A 55 3.36 12.97 -7.46
N GLU A 56 4.41 13.16 -8.25
CA GLU A 56 4.37 13.93 -9.51
C GLU A 56 3.28 13.39 -10.45
N THR A 57 3.24 12.06 -10.65
CA THR A 57 2.20 11.42 -11.47
C THR A 57 0.79 11.69 -10.93
N ALA A 58 0.60 11.66 -9.62
CA ALA A 58 -0.71 11.91 -9.02
C ALA A 58 -1.14 13.37 -9.24
N PHE A 59 -0.23 14.33 -9.04
CA PHE A 59 -0.53 15.74 -9.31
C PHE A 59 -0.79 16.01 -10.80
N ASP A 60 -0.07 15.37 -11.73
CA ASP A 60 -0.36 15.44 -13.16
C ASP A 60 -1.79 14.97 -13.47
N GLN A 61 -2.25 13.87 -12.83
CA GLN A 61 -3.62 13.39 -13.00
C GLN A 61 -4.63 14.38 -12.41
N ILE A 62 -4.38 14.92 -11.22
CA ILE A 62 -5.23 15.93 -10.57
C ILE A 62 -5.33 17.18 -11.44
N TYR A 63 -4.20 17.69 -11.93
CA TYR A 63 -4.15 18.85 -12.81
C TYR A 63 -4.99 18.66 -14.08
N ASN A 64 -4.86 17.51 -14.71
CA ASN A 64 -5.59 17.16 -15.93
C ASN A 64 -7.03 16.68 -15.70
N ARG A 65 -7.55 16.68 -14.47
CA ARG A 65 -8.87 16.12 -14.12
C ARG A 65 -9.02 14.68 -14.61
N SER A 66 -7.95 13.92 -14.49
CA SER A 66 -7.86 12.51 -14.87
C SER A 66 -7.84 11.61 -13.62
N ASN A 67 -7.91 10.31 -13.83
CA ASN A 67 -8.11 9.37 -12.74
C ASN A 67 -6.90 8.43 -12.59
N LEU A 68 -6.59 8.05 -11.35
CA LEU A 68 -5.45 7.21 -10.99
C LEU A 68 -5.91 6.04 -10.13
N ALA A 69 -5.50 4.84 -10.48
CA ALA A 69 -5.67 3.64 -9.66
C ALA A 69 -4.31 3.15 -9.17
N ILE A 70 -4.12 3.19 -7.86
CA ILE A 70 -2.89 2.78 -7.19
C ILE A 70 -3.13 1.45 -6.51
N TRP A 71 -2.33 0.45 -6.82
CA TRP A 71 -2.44 -0.84 -6.18
C TRP A 71 -1.14 -1.26 -5.51
N GLY A 72 -1.25 -2.09 -4.49
CA GLY A 72 -0.10 -2.60 -3.73
C GLY A 72 -0.53 -3.42 -2.53
N GLY A 73 0.31 -4.34 -2.09
CA GLY A 73 0.04 -5.24 -0.97
C GLY A 73 -0.26 -4.52 0.36
N PRO A 74 -0.64 -5.28 1.39
CA PRO A 74 -0.84 -4.74 2.73
C PRO A 74 0.43 -4.04 3.24
N GLY A 75 0.28 -2.92 3.95
CA GLY A 75 1.41 -2.20 4.55
C GLY A 75 2.32 -1.46 3.58
N MET A 76 1.98 -1.40 2.29
CA MET A 76 2.76 -0.66 1.28
C MET A 76 2.58 0.86 1.36
N GLY A 77 1.72 1.38 2.25
CA GLY A 77 1.53 2.82 2.47
C GLY A 77 0.52 3.48 1.54
N LYS A 78 -0.51 2.76 1.07
CA LYS A 78 -1.59 3.30 0.23
C LYS A 78 -2.34 4.44 0.92
N THR A 79 -2.85 4.20 2.12
CA THR A 79 -3.55 5.20 2.94
C THR A 79 -2.68 6.41 3.21
N SER A 80 -1.41 6.21 3.62
CA SER A 80 -0.46 7.30 3.85
C SER A 80 -0.23 8.16 2.59
N PHE A 81 -0.24 7.53 1.42
CA PHE A 81 -0.12 8.24 0.15
C PHE A 81 -1.35 9.10 -0.15
N LEU A 82 -2.56 8.59 0.12
CA LEU A 82 -3.79 9.40 -0.04
C LEU A 82 -3.85 10.55 0.97
N GLU A 83 -3.45 10.33 2.23
CA GLU A 83 -3.34 11.40 3.23
C GLU A 83 -2.31 12.47 2.83
N LEU A 84 -1.19 12.06 2.21
CA LEU A 84 -0.21 12.98 1.64
C LEU A 84 -0.85 13.87 0.56
N LEU A 85 -1.58 13.27 -0.37
CA LEU A 85 -2.27 14.01 -1.44
C LEU A 85 -3.39 14.91 -0.89
N ALA A 86 -3.98 14.58 0.25
CA ALA A 86 -4.98 15.42 0.91
C ALA A 86 -4.37 16.61 1.68
N SER A 87 -3.05 16.67 1.85
CA SER A 87 -2.38 17.72 2.61
C SER A 87 -2.21 19.02 1.81
N PRO A 88 -2.76 20.15 2.26
CA PRO A 88 -2.60 21.44 1.57
C PRO A 88 -1.14 21.89 1.42
N ASP A 89 -0.28 21.56 2.38
CA ASP A 89 1.13 21.95 2.37
C ASP A 89 1.87 21.27 1.20
N VAL A 90 1.53 20.01 0.92
CA VAL A 90 2.09 19.27 -0.21
C VAL A 90 1.66 19.87 -1.55
N TRP A 91 0.43 20.36 -1.66
CA TRP A 91 -0.04 21.03 -2.86
C TRP A 91 0.81 22.27 -3.20
N GLN A 92 1.11 23.09 -2.19
CA GLN A 92 1.95 24.28 -2.37
C GLN A 92 3.37 23.90 -2.82
N GLU A 93 3.94 22.81 -2.32
CA GLU A 93 5.26 22.31 -2.74
C GLU A 93 5.30 21.91 -4.22
N TYR A 94 4.16 21.40 -4.75
CA TYR A 94 4.03 21.03 -6.16
C TYR A 94 3.48 22.15 -7.06
N GLY A 95 3.37 23.38 -6.51
CA GLY A 95 2.96 24.56 -7.27
C GLY A 95 1.47 24.61 -7.60
N GLU A 96 0.66 23.78 -6.95
CA GLU A 96 -0.78 23.72 -7.13
C GLU A 96 -1.52 24.64 -6.14
N GLU A 97 -2.67 25.17 -6.57
CA GLU A 97 -3.51 26.05 -5.76
C GLU A 97 -4.62 25.24 -5.05
N PRO A 98 -4.45 24.94 -3.75
CA PRO A 98 -5.40 24.09 -3.04
C PRO A 98 -6.78 24.73 -2.87
N SER A 99 -6.91 26.04 -3.02
CA SER A 99 -8.20 26.74 -2.83
C SER A 99 -9.26 26.40 -3.87
N GLN A 100 -8.85 25.93 -5.07
CA GLN A 100 -9.76 25.50 -6.13
C GLN A 100 -10.20 24.03 -5.98
N ALA A 101 -9.44 23.23 -5.26
CA ALA A 101 -9.73 21.81 -5.05
C ALA A 101 -10.53 21.60 -3.76
N VAL A 102 -11.61 20.84 -3.84
CA VAL A 102 -12.28 20.30 -2.67
C VAL A 102 -11.84 18.85 -2.53
N MET A 103 -11.11 18.55 -1.45
CA MET A 103 -10.53 17.22 -1.24
C MET A 103 -11.41 16.40 -0.30
N VAL A 104 -11.88 15.27 -0.81
CA VAL A 104 -12.64 14.26 -0.04
C VAL A 104 -11.81 12.99 0.02
N LEU A 105 -11.57 12.48 1.23
CA LEU A 105 -10.84 11.24 1.50
C LEU A 105 -11.66 10.34 2.41
N PHE A 106 -11.94 9.12 1.98
CA PHE A 106 -12.56 8.09 2.81
C PHE A 106 -12.15 6.68 2.34
N SER A 107 -12.43 5.66 3.16
CA SER A 107 -12.25 4.25 2.81
C SER A 107 -13.58 3.59 2.48
N CYS A 108 -13.63 2.78 1.41
CA CYS A 108 -14.79 1.97 1.10
C CYS A 108 -15.11 0.92 2.19
N GLU A 109 -14.14 0.53 3.01
CA GLU A 109 -14.34 -0.39 4.14
C GLU A 109 -15.16 0.26 5.28
N SER A 110 -15.28 1.60 5.33
CA SER A 110 -16.15 2.28 6.31
C SER A 110 -17.63 2.11 6.01
N ILE A 111 -17.98 1.77 4.76
CA ILE A 111 -19.37 1.59 4.31
C ILE A 111 -19.77 0.13 4.51
N GLN A 112 -20.51 -0.15 5.59
CA GLN A 112 -20.86 -1.52 5.95
C GLN A 112 -22.37 -1.72 6.17
N PRO A 113 -23.03 -2.60 5.39
CA PRO A 113 -22.50 -3.27 4.19
C PRO A 113 -22.30 -2.29 3.05
N PHE A 114 -21.32 -2.54 2.17
CA PHE A 114 -21.09 -1.68 1.01
C PHE A 114 -22.30 -1.74 0.06
N THR A 115 -22.71 -0.56 -0.42
CA THR A 115 -23.72 -0.38 -1.48
C THR A 115 -23.37 0.83 -2.33
N ALA A 116 -23.80 0.87 -3.59
CA ALA A 116 -23.59 2.02 -4.47
C ALA A 116 -24.21 3.32 -3.90
N SER A 117 -25.40 3.24 -3.31
CA SER A 117 -26.03 4.41 -2.66
C SER A 117 -25.25 4.85 -1.42
N GLY A 118 -24.73 3.92 -0.61
CA GLY A 118 -23.88 4.23 0.52
C GLY A 118 -22.60 4.94 0.11
N PHE A 119 -21.98 4.54 -1.00
CA PHE A 119 -20.81 5.21 -1.56
C PHE A 119 -21.11 6.67 -1.92
N TRP A 120 -22.17 6.92 -2.70
CA TRP A 120 -22.51 8.28 -3.07
C TRP A 120 -22.97 9.13 -1.87
N GLN A 121 -23.59 8.51 -0.88
CA GLN A 121 -23.96 9.17 0.38
C GLN A 121 -22.72 9.61 1.14
N GLU A 122 -21.73 8.73 1.29
CA GLU A 122 -20.46 9.07 1.97
C GLU A 122 -19.73 10.21 1.26
N VAL A 123 -19.60 10.13 -0.08
CA VAL A 123 -19.00 11.22 -0.87
C VAL A 123 -19.68 12.56 -0.61
N LEU A 124 -21.02 12.59 -0.55
CA LEU A 124 -21.77 13.83 -0.35
C LEU A 124 -21.65 14.35 1.09
N ILE A 125 -21.60 13.48 2.09
CA ILE A 125 -21.40 13.86 3.49
C ILE A 125 -20.00 14.45 3.68
N GLU A 126 -18.96 13.76 3.24
CA GLU A 126 -17.59 14.23 3.35
C GLU A 126 -17.36 15.55 2.57
N LEU A 127 -17.97 15.66 1.40
CA LEU A 127 -17.92 16.88 0.62
C LEU A 127 -18.59 18.06 1.34
N MET A 128 -19.74 17.85 1.94
CA MET A 128 -20.50 18.86 2.66
C MET A 128 -19.69 19.45 3.83
N ASP A 129 -18.88 18.62 4.51
CA ASP A 129 -18.01 19.05 5.61
C ASP A 129 -16.84 19.94 5.14
N LYS A 130 -16.52 19.91 3.85
CA LYS A 130 -15.47 20.76 3.25
C LYS A 130 -16.01 22.08 2.64
N LEU A 131 -17.32 22.32 2.71
CA LEU A 131 -18.00 23.43 2.03
C LEU A 131 -18.48 24.55 2.97
N ASP A 132 -17.76 24.81 4.05
CA ASP A 132 -18.14 25.89 4.99
C ASP A 132 -18.21 27.27 4.36
N SER A 133 -17.41 27.52 3.31
CA SER A 133 -17.44 28.76 2.52
C SER A 133 -18.57 28.83 1.48
N GLU A 134 -19.34 27.76 1.28
CA GLU A 134 -20.33 27.61 0.21
C GLU A 134 -21.71 27.16 0.76
N PRO A 135 -22.38 27.99 1.61
CA PRO A 135 -23.58 27.57 2.33
C PRO A 135 -24.74 27.14 1.42
N ASP A 136 -24.89 27.77 0.25
CA ASP A 136 -25.94 27.39 -0.70
C ASP A 136 -25.71 25.99 -1.27
N LEU A 137 -24.47 25.65 -1.64
CA LEU A 137 -24.14 24.32 -2.12
C LEU A 137 -24.27 23.27 -1.01
N LYS A 138 -23.90 23.62 0.21
CA LYS A 138 -24.10 22.76 1.39
C LYS A 138 -25.57 22.43 1.57
N SER A 139 -26.47 23.43 1.50
CA SER A 139 -27.92 23.23 1.60
C SER A 139 -28.49 22.41 0.42
N ASP A 140 -27.96 22.57 -0.79
CA ASP A 140 -28.34 21.73 -1.93
C ASP A 140 -27.98 20.25 -1.69
N ILE A 141 -26.80 19.99 -1.11
CA ILE A 141 -26.35 18.62 -0.77
C ILE A 141 -27.22 18.03 0.37
N GLU A 142 -27.51 18.80 1.42
CA GLU A 142 -28.42 18.38 2.50
C GLU A 142 -29.78 17.96 1.91
N THR A 143 -30.32 18.75 0.99
CA THR A 143 -31.58 18.43 0.31
C THR A 143 -31.50 17.12 -0.49
N LEU A 144 -30.38 16.85 -1.17
CA LEU A 144 -30.18 15.59 -1.89
C LEU A 144 -30.13 14.38 -0.94
N LEU A 145 -29.46 14.55 0.20
CA LEU A 145 -29.35 13.50 1.23
C LEU A 145 -30.73 13.21 1.85
N ASP A 146 -31.47 14.23 2.26
CA ASP A 146 -32.80 14.10 2.88
C ASP A 146 -33.83 13.46 1.93
N GLN A 147 -33.71 13.69 0.63
CA GLN A 147 -34.58 13.10 -0.38
C GLN A 147 -34.17 11.68 -0.82
N GLY A 148 -33.13 11.11 -0.21
CA GLY A 148 -32.58 9.81 -0.62
C GLY A 148 -32.04 9.81 -2.05
N LYS A 149 -31.58 10.96 -2.56
CA LYS A 149 -31.04 11.14 -3.90
C LYS A 149 -29.51 11.13 -3.95
N ALA A 150 -28.87 10.50 -2.98
CA ALA A 150 -27.44 10.19 -2.98
C ALA A 150 -27.15 9.13 -4.08
N THR A 151 -27.00 9.58 -5.29
CA THR A 151 -26.84 8.76 -6.50
C THR A 151 -25.81 9.41 -7.43
N ALA A 152 -25.33 8.65 -8.41
CA ALA A 152 -24.47 9.16 -9.47
C ALA A 152 -25.07 10.42 -10.18
N ARG A 153 -26.39 10.47 -10.32
CA ARG A 153 -27.06 11.66 -10.89
C ARG A 153 -27.00 12.85 -9.95
N GLY A 154 -27.24 12.66 -8.65
CA GLY A 154 -27.10 13.72 -7.64
C GLY A 154 -25.67 14.25 -7.62
N MET A 155 -24.68 13.34 -7.64
CA MET A 155 -23.27 13.70 -7.69
C MET A 155 -22.92 14.56 -8.91
N ARG A 156 -23.42 14.26 -10.11
CA ARG A 156 -23.22 15.10 -11.29
C ARG A 156 -23.79 16.52 -11.11
N GLN A 157 -24.92 16.68 -10.47
CA GLN A 157 -25.47 18.00 -10.16
C GLN A 157 -24.55 18.81 -9.26
N VAL A 158 -23.99 18.18 -8.23
CA VAL A 158 -23.05 18.81 -7.31
C VAL A 158 -21.74 19.20 -8.02
N LEU A 159 -21.17 18.31 -8.85
CA LEU A 159 -19.98 18.61 -9.66
C LEU A 159 -20.22 19.81 -10.58
N GLY A 160 -21.38 19.89 -11.24
CA GLY A 160 -21.75 21.04 -12.06
C GLY A 160 -21.85 22.34 -11.25
N GLN A 161 -22.27 22.29 -10.00
CA GLN A 161 -22.30 23.45 -9.10
C GLN A 161 -20.88 23.85 -8.64
N LEU A 162 -19.99 22.89 -8.37
CA LEU A 162 -18.57 23.17 -8.09
C LEU A 162 -17.92 23.89 -9.28
N GLY A 163 -18.14 23.38 -10.50
CA GLY A 163 -17.58 23.97 -11.71
C GLY A 163 -18.02 25.41 -11.94
N LYS A 164 -19.28 25.77 -11.65
CA LYS A 164 -19.78 27.18 -11.73
C LYS A 164 -19.06 28.11 -10.75
N ARG A 165 -18.42 27.56 -9.71
CA ARG A 165 -17.66 28.29 -8.70
C ARG A 165 -16.16 28.23 -8.92
N ASN A 166 -15.72 27.75 -10.11
CA ASN A 166 -14.33 27.46 -10.45
C ASN A 166 -13.65 26.50 -9.43
N LYS A 167 -14.43 25.57 -8.88
CA LYS A 167 -13.94 24.52 -7.99
C LYS A 167 -14.10 23.16 -8.65
N PHE A 168 -13.32 22.19 -8.18
CA PHE A 168 -13.40 20.80 -8.59
C PHE A 168 -13.18 19.88 -7.41
N LEU A 169 -13.68 18.66 -7.53
CA LEU A 169 -13.53 17.61 -6.53
C LEU A 169 -12.28 16.76 -6.82
N VAL A 170 -11.45 16.58 -5.82
CA VAL A 170 -10.45 15.51 -5.76
C VAL A 170 -10.98 14.44 -4.83
N LEU A 171 -11.41 13.34 -5.42
CA LEU A 171 -11.98 12.21 -4.69
C LEU A 171 -10.91 11.14 -4.46
N LEU A 172 -10.45 11.04 -3.21
CA LEU A 172 -9.45 10.08 -2.76
C LEU A 172 -10.16 8.92 -2.06
N VAL A 173 -10.12 7.73 -2.66
CA VAL A 173 -10.87 6.57 -2.17
C VAL A 173 -9.90 5.45 -1.80
N ASP A 174 -9.82 5.15 -0.52
CA ASP A 174 -9.03 4.02 -0.04
C ASP A 174 -9.87 2.72 -0.07
N ASP A 175 -9.17 1.58 -0.08
CA ASP A 175 -9.76 0.23 -0.02
C ASP A 175 -10.89 0.01 -1.04
N TYR A 176 -10.68 0.48 -2.28
CA TYR A 176 -11.69 0.36 -3.36
C TYR A 176 -12.06 -1.10 -3.67
N ASP A 177 -11.26 -2.05 -3.19
CA ASP A 177 -11.58 -3.50 -3.21
C ASP A 177 -12.93 -3.81 -2.56
N ALA A 178 -13.35 -3.06 -1.54
CA ALA A 178 -14.64 -3.27 -0.88
C ALA A 178 -15.82 -3.02 -1.83
N ALA A 179 -15.66 -2.06 -2.74
CA ALA A 179 -16.65 -1.76 -3.78
C ALA A 179 -16.72 -2.82 -4.88
N LEU A 180 -15.75 -3.73 -4.93
CA LEU A 180 -15.65 -4.79 -5.94
C LEU A 180 -15.98 -6.18 -5.37
N ARG A 181 -16.44 -6.25 -4.12
CA ARG A 181 -16.83 -7.50 -3.44
C ARG A 181 -18.34 -7.60 -3.27
N GLU A 182 -18.89 -8.75 -3.61
CA GLU A 182 -20.29 -9.06 -3.35
C GLU A 182 -20.58 -9.17 -1.85
N ASN A 183 -21.80 -8.81 -1.48
CA ASN A 183 -22.37 -9.07 -0.18
C ASN A 183 -23.87 -9.33 -0.30
N PRO A 184 -24.60 -9.74 0.76
CA PRO A 184 -26.03 -10.07 0.67
C PRO A 184 -26.94 -8.96 0.13
N HIS A 185 -26.48 -7.70 0.13
CA HIS A 185 -27.23 -6.53 -0.33
C HIS A 185 -26.61 -5.85 -1.55
N TYR A 186 -25.54 -6.45 -2.13
CA TYR A 186 -24.78 -5.87 -3.21
C TYR A 186 -24.22 -7.01 -4.09
N THR A 187 -24.96 -7.32 -5.13
CA THR A 187 -24.70 -8.44 -6.04
C THR A 187 -23.71 -8.05 -7.14
N GLN A 188 -23.23 -9.02 -7.92
CA GLN A 188 -22.41 -8.74 -9.10
C GLN A 188 -23.07 -7.75 -10.06
N ALA A 189 -24.38 -7.85 -10.28
CA ALA A 189 -25.10 -6.91 -11.12
C ALA A 189 -25.06 -5.46 -10.56
N ASP A 190 -25.15 -5.32 -9.24
CA ASP A 190 -25.03 -4.01 -8.57
C ASP A 190 -23.61 -3.46 -8.70
N ILE A 191 -22.57 -4.31 -8.62
CA ILE A 191 -21.17 -3.92 -8.88
C ILE A 191 -21.03 -3.38 -10.31
N GLU A 192 -21.54 -4.07 -11.31
CA GLU A 192 -21.48 -3.64 -12.72
C GLU A 192 -22.18 -2.30 -12.94
N VAL A 193 -23.33 -2.09 -12.32
CA VAL A 193 -24.05 -0.81 -12.35
C VAL A 193 -23.23 0.30 -11.71
N PHE A 194 -22.68 0.07 -10.50
CA PHE A 194 -21.86 1.03 -9.80
C PHE A 194 -20.61 1.43 -10.60
N LEU A 195 -19.90 0.46 -11.19
CA LEU A 195 -18.72 0.71 -12.01
C LEU A 195 -19.07 1.49 -13.29
N SER A 196 -20.22 1.21 -13.89
CA SER A 196 -20.75 1.98 -15.02
C SER A 196 -21.08 3.43 -14.63
N GLU A 197 -21.65 3.65 -13.43
CA GLU A 197 -21.91 4.98 -12.88
C GLU A 197 -20.61 5.75 -12.64
N CYS A 198 -19.63 5.15 -11.99
CA CYS A 198 -18.31 5.75 -11.76
C CYS A 198 -17.65 6.14 -13.09
N ARG A 199 -17.63 5.22 -14.06
CA ARG A 199 -17.09 5.50 -15.40
C ARG A 199 -17.85 6.62 -16.12
N SER A 200 -19.18 6.64 -15.97
CA SER A 200 -20.00 7.69 -16.59
C SER A 200 -19.64 9.07 -16.05
N ILE A 201 -19.45 9.21 -14.74
CA ILE A 201 -19.10 10.49 -14.12
C ILE A 201 -17.66 10.87 -14.45
N ALA A 202 -16.73 9.95 -14.29
CA ALA A 202 -15.30 10.20 -14.38
C ALA A 202 -14.77 10.34 -15.82
N TYR A 203 -15.54 9.91 -16.82
CA TYR A 203 -15.06 9.88 -18.20
C TYR A 203 -16.06 10.35 -19.25
N GLN A 204 -17.35 9.98 -19.15
CA GLN A 204 -18.33 10.19 -20.21
C GLN A 204 -19.12 11.50 -20.08
N SER A 205 -19.34 11.98 -18.86
CA SER A 205 -20.13 13.17 -18.60
C SER A 205 -19.32 14.46 -18.83
N ARG A 206 -20.02 15.60 -18.97
CA ARG A 206 -19.35 16.92 -19.03
C ARG A 206 -18.75 17.30 -17.69
N GLU A 207 -19.35 16.84 -16.61
CA GLU A 207 -18.93 17.13 -15.24
C GLU A 207 -17.58 16.47 -14.87
N ARG A 208 -17.04 15.59 -15.74
CA ARG A 208 -15.68 15.04 -15.59
C ARG A 208 -14.60 16.11 -15.45
N GLU A 209 -14.82 17.29 -16.05
CA GLU A 209 -13.88 18.43 -15.96
C GLU A 209 -13.79 19.01 -14.55
N TYR A 210 -14.67 18.57 -13.63
CA TYR A 210 -14.71 18.99 -12.24
C TYR A 210 -14.44 17.85 -11.27
N LEU A 211 -13.83 16.74 -11.75
CA LEU A 211 -13.52 15.58 -10.95
C LEU A 211 -12.14 15.02 -11.30
N SER A 212 -11.35 14.74 -10.28
CA SER A 212 -10.22 13.80 -10.35
C SER A 212 -10.44 12.73 -9.31
N MET A 213 -10.40 11.47 -9.71
CA MET A 213 -10.63 10.35 -8.82
C MET A 213 -9.35 9.52 -8.68
N ILE A 214 -8.84 9.41 -7.46
CA ILE A 214 -7.67 8.59 -7.13
C ILE A 214 -8.13 7.51 -6.18
N VAL A 215 -7.94 6.25 -6.58
CA VAL A 215 -8.40 5.11 -5.80
C VAL A 215 -7.23 4.19 -5.46
N THR A 216 -7.32 3.51 -4.31
CA THR A 216 -6.33 2.50 -3.94
C THR A 216 -6.96 1.12 -3.85
N SER A 217 -6.17 0.09 -4.14
CA SER A 217 -6.59 -1.32 -4.06
C SER A 217 -5.43 -2.23 -3.67
N LEU A 218 -5.74 -3.44 -3.22
CA LEU A 218 -4.75 -4.46 -2.87
C LEU A 218 -4.14 -5.15 -4.09
N LYS A 219 -4.94 -5.27 -5.17
CA LYS A 219 -4.57 -5.91 -6.43
C LYS A 219 -5.02 -5.05 -7.60
N ARG A 220 -4.60 -5.44 -8.81
CA ARG A 220 -5.08 -4.79 -10.03
C ARG A 220 -6.59 -5.01 -10.20
N PHE A 221 -7.27 -4.04 -10.78
CA PHE A 221 -8.71 -4.11 -10.98
C PHE A 221 -9.18 -5.28 -11.86
N ASN A 222 -8.38 -5.69 -12.84
CA ASN A 222 -8.67 -6.86 -13.66
C ASN A 222 -8.63 -8.19 -12.88
N GLU A 223 -8.08 -8.18 -11.66
CA GLU A 223 -8.04 -9.34 -10.76
C GLU A 223 -9.16 -9.30 -9.70
N LEU A 224 -9.82 -8.16 -9.51
CA LEU A 224 -10.75 -7.92 -8.40
C LEU A 224 -12.19 -7.77 -8.86
N GLY A 225 -12.42 -7.13 -9.98
CA GLY A 225 -13.77 -6.79 -10.44
C GLY A 225 -14.41 -7.86 -11.33
N PRO A 226 -15.59 -7.55 -11.88
CA PRO A 226 -16.31 -8.45 -12.77
C PRO A 226 -15.49 -8.87 -13.97
N SER A 227 -15.62 -10.14 -14.36
CA SER A 227 -15.00 -10.68 -15.56
C SER A 227 -15.54 -9.99 -16.80
N LEU A 228 -14.65 -9.60 -17.72
CA LEU A 228 -15.04 -8.95 -18.96
C LEU A 228 -15.38 -10.00 -20.03
N THR A 229 -16.45 -9.76 -20.76
CA THR A 229 -16.69 -10.47 -22.01
C THR A 229 -15.89 -9.84 -23.15
N PRO A 230 -15.55 -10.60 -24.23
CA PRO A 230 -14.74 -10.10 -25.35
C PRO A 230 -15.28 -8.81 -26.00
N ASP A 231 -16.60 -8.61 -25.95
CA ASP A 231 -17.29 -7.47 -26.57
C ASP A 231 -17.43 -6.25 -25.62
N GLN A 232 -17.01 -6.36 -24.37
CA GLN A 232 -17.10 -5.29 -23.38
C GLN A 232 -15.82 -4.47 -23.30
N SER A 233 -15.99 -3.16 -23.31
CA SER A 233 -14.88 -2.25 -22.98
C SER A 233 -14.57 -2.32 -21.49
N PRO A 234 -13.29 -2.45 -21.09
CA PRO A 234 -12.93 -2.53 -19.67
C PRO A 234 -13.52 -1.37 -18.86
N TRP A 235 -14.21 -1.69 -17.77
CA TRP A 235 -14.82 -0.70 -16.89
C TRP A 235 -13.78 0.23 -16.24
N TYR A 236 -12.54 -0.23 -16.16
CA TYR A 236 -11.40 0.47 -15.52
C TYR A 236 -10.50 1.24 -16.50
N ASN A 237 -10.82 1.31 -17.80
CA ASN A 237 -9.93 1.90 -18.81
C ASN A 237 -9.79 3.44 -18.73
N HIS A 238 -10.50 4.09 -17.82
CA HIS A 238 -10.40 5.53 -17.56
C HIS A 238 -9.42 5.85 -16.41
N TYR A 239 -8.74 4.85 -15.84
CA TYR A 239 -7.68 5.02 -14.84
C TYR A 239 -6.30 4.83 -15.45
N LEU A 240 -5.36 5.66 -15.04
CA LEU A 240 -3.94 5.34 -15.13
C LEU A 240 -3.60 4.37 -13.96
N PHE A 241 -2.94 3.25 -14.27
CA PHE A 241 -2.58 2.25 -13.26
C PHE A 241 -1.14 2.42 -12.80
N VAL A 242 -0.93 2.51 -11.51
CA VAL A 242 0.39 2.56 -10.90
C VAL A 242 0.48 1.58 -9.75
N VAL A 243 1.61 0.87 -9.67
CA VAL A 243 1.93 -0.01 -8.55
C VAL A 243 2.70 0.73 -7.47
N LEU A 244 2.30 0.53 -6.22
CA LEU A 244 3.01 1.02 -5.06
C LEU A 244 4.10 0.02 -4.67
N ARG A 245 5.31 0.24 -5.18
CA ARG A 245 6.46 -0.67 -4.98
C ARG A 245 7.10 -0.47 -3.60
N PRO A 246 7.90 -1.43 -3.11
CA PRO A 246 8.78 -1.22 -1.96
C PRO A 246 9.67 0.02 -2.13
N LEU A 247 10.08 0.61 -1.02
CA LEU A 247 11.03 1.72 -1.03
C LEU A 247 12.38 1.27 -1.60
N THR A 248 13.01 2.16 -2.35
CA THR A 248 14.37 1.98 -2.86
C THR A 248 15.40 2.07 -1.72
N GLU A 249 16.62 1.64 -1.96
CA GLU A 249 17.71 1.73 -0.97
C GLU A 249 17.92 3.18 -0.49
N THR A 250 17.90 4.14 -1.41
CA THR A 250 18.05 5.56 -1.08
C THR A 250 16.87 6.10 -0.26
N GLU A 251 15.66 5.63 -0.50
CA GLU A 251 14.48 5.98 0.29
C GLU A 251 14.52 5.33 1.68
N VAL A 252 15.00 4.08 1.79
CA VAL A 252 15.25 3.42 3.08
C VAL A 252 16.31 4.16 3.88
N ASP A 253 17.39 4.60 3.23
CA ASP A 253 18.42 5.40 3.88
C ASP A 253 17.85 6.73 4.40
N THR A 254 16.99 7.36 3.63
CA THR A 254 16.31 8.59 4.04
C THR A 254 15.40 8.34 5.24
N LEU A 255 14.63 7.26 5.23
CA LEU A 255 13.75 6.89 6.33
C LEU A 255 14.50 6.60 7.63
N LEU A 256 15.66 5.95 7.54
CA LEU A 256 16.53 5.62 8.68
C LEU A 256 17.52 6.75 9.02
N GLN A 257 17.49 7.85 8.29
CA GLN A 257 18.36 9.00 8.55
C GLN A 257 18.03 9.60 9.92
N GLY A 258 19.06 9.84 10.72
CA GLY A 258 18.89 10.38 12.08
C GLY A 258 18.90 9.31 13.17
N ILE A 259 18.90 8.02 12.83
CA ILE A 259 19.14 6.96 13.79
C ILE A 259 20.62 6.59 13.76
N PRO A 260 21.33 6.66 14.91
CA PRO A 260 22.75 6.30 15.00
C PRO A 260 22.90 4.76 15.00
N ILE A 261 22.83 4.17 13.81
CA ILE A 261 23.02 2.74 13.60
C ILE A 261 24.29 2.49 12.78
N THR A 262 24.94 1.36 13.04
CA THR A 262 26.09 0.94 12.24
C THR A 262 25.64 0.57 10.82
N PRO A 263 26.53 0.73 9.81
CA PRO A 263 26.23 0.26 8.46
C PRO A 263 25.78 -1.21 8.43
N ALA A 264 26.42 -2.09 9.20
CA ALA A 264 26.05 -3.50 9.29
C ALA A 264 24.62 -3.72 9.81
N LEU A 265 24.17 -2.95 10.82
CA LEU A 265 22.80 -3.05 11.32
C LEU A 265 21.80 -2.49 10.29
N ARG A 266 22.17 -1.44 9.56
CA ARG A 266 21.38 -0.90 8.44
C ARG A 266 21.15 -1.96 7.36
N ASP A 267 22.23 -2.63 6.93
CA ASP A 267 22.15 -3.72 5.92
C ASP A 267 21.27 -4.86 6.40
N VAL A 268 21.36 -5.23 7.67
CA VAL A 268 20.48 -6.25 8.28
C VAL A 268 19.01 -5.82 8.19
N ILE A 269 18.68 -4.57 8.57
CA ILE A 269 17.30 -4.06 8.50
C ILE A 269 16.80 -4.06 7.06
N GLN A 270 17.62 -3.61 6.13
CA GLN A 270 17.27 -3.58 4.71
C GLN A 270 17.00 -4.98 4.16
N ASN A 271 17.86 -5.95 4.47
CA ASN A 271 17.66 -7.35 4.11
C ASN A 271 16.40 -7.96 4.74
N MET A 272 16.15 -7.66 6.02
CA MET A 272 15.00 -8.18 6.74
C MET A 272 13.68 -7.59 6.23
N ALA A 273 13.63 -6.28 6.00
CA ALA A 273 12.44 -5.56 5.57
C ALA A 273 12.22 -5.57 4.05
N GLY A 274 13.28 -5.72 3.24
CA GLY A 274 13.19 -5.73 1.78
C GLY A 274 12.61 -4.45 1.17
N GLY A 275 12.75 -3.31 1.83
CA GLY A 275 12.16 -2.04 1.41
C GLY A 275 10.65 -1.91 1.70
N HIS A 276 10.02 -2.88 2.36
CA HIS A 276 8.60 -2.85 2.67
C HIS A 276 8.28 -1.80 3.76
N PRO A 277 7.45 -0.77 3.48
CA PRO A 277 7.29 0.38 4.37
C PRO A 277 6.85 0.02 5.80
N ALA A 278 5.82 -0.82 5.96
CA ALA A 278 5.36 -1.21 7.30
C ALA A 278 6.43 -1.98 8.08
N LEU A 279 7.21 -2.85 7.42
CA LEU A 279 8.31 -3.57 8.06
C LEU A 279 9.41 -2.60 8.49
N LEU A 280 9.72 -1.60 7.69
CA LEU A 280 10.71 -0.57 8.04
C LEU A 280 10.25 0.31 9.19
N GLN A 281 8.97 0.68 9.26
CA GLN A 281 8.40 1.42 10.40
C GLN A 281 8.51 0.60 11.70
N ILE A 282 8.23 -0.70 11.65
CA ILE A 282 8.39 -1.61 12.79
C ILE A 282 9.87 -1.69 13.19
N ALA A 283 10.77 -1.92 12.23
CA ALA A 283 12.21 -1.99 12.50
C ALA A 283 12.75 -0.71 13.14
N GLY A 284 12.39 0.45 12.56
CA GLY A 284 12.78 1.75 13.09
C GLY A 284 12.24 2.00 14.50
N SER A 285 10.98 1.63 14.76
CA SER A 285 10.36 1.76 16.08
C SER A 285 11.04 0.88 17.13
N LEU A 286 11.40 -0.36 16.78
CA LEU A 286 12.15 -1.27 17.66
C LEU A 286 13.52 -0.69 17.98
N LEU A 287 14.25 -0.25 16.97
CA LEU A 287 15.56 0.40 17.15
C LEU A 287 15.49 1.61 18.05
N PHE A 288 14.54 2.49 17.78
CA PHE A 288 14.37 3.71 18.57
C PHE A 288 14.09 3.41 20.04
N ARG A 289 13.30 2.38 20.32
CA ARG A 289 13.02 1.90 21.69
C ARG A 289 14.28 1.38 22.36
N GLU A 290 15.09 0.58 21.68
CA GLU A 290 16.34 0.03 22.23
C GLU A 290 17.36 1.15 22.50
N LEU A 291 17.53 2.09 21.58
CA LEU A 291 18.42 3.24 21.75
C LEU A 291 18.06 4.08 22.98
N ARG A 292 16.77 4.16 23.34
CA ARG A 292 16.34 4.80 24.59
C ARG A 292 16.84 4.07 25.84
N THR A 293 17.10 2.78 25.77
CA THR A 293 17.69 2.02 26.92
C THR A 293 19.19 2.25 27.06
N GLY A 294 19.82 2.95 26.13
CA GLY A 294 21.26 3.23 26.13
C GLY A 294 22.10 2.08 25.57
N LYS A 295 21.48 1.18 24.80
CA LYS A 295 22.17 0.05 24.18
C LYS A 295 21.74 -0.10 22.73
N LEU A 296 22.68 -0.49 21.87
CA LEU A 296 22.35 -1.04 20.57
C LEU A 296 21.92 -2.50 20.77
N PRO A 297 20.81 -2.93 20.13
CA PRO A 297 20.42 -4.33 20.19
C PRO A 297 21.48 -5.20 19.51
N ASP A 298 21.73 -6.39 20.06
CA ASP A 298 22.44 -7.39 19.29
C ASP A 298 21.54 -7.88 18.13
N THR A 299 22.19 -8.25 17.04
CA THR A 299 21.50 -8.56 15.78
C THR A 299 20.52 -9.74 15.91
N GLU A 300 20.87 -10.76 16.72
CA GLU A 300 20.03 -11.95 16.87
C GLU A 300 18.77 -11.66 17.68
N THR A 301 18.88 -10.92 18.77
CA THR A 301 17.76 -10.49 19.62
C THR A 301 16.82 -9.58 18.82
N PHE A 302 17.40 -8.63 18.07
CA PHE A 302 16.63 -7.75 17.18
C PHE A 302 15.85 -8.53 16.13
N ALA A 303 16.50 -9.49 15.45
CA ALA A 303 15.85 -10.30 14.42
C ALA A 303 14.68 -11.12 14.98
N LYS A 304 14.83 -11.73 16.14
CA LYS A 304 13.74 -12.50 16.80
C LYS A 304 12.56 -11.62 17.18
N GLU A 305 12.82 -10.43 17.71
CA GLU A 305 11.74 -9.52 18.08
C GLU A 305 11.05 -8.96 16.84
N PHE A 306 11.81 -8.61 15.82
CA PHE A 306 11.27 -8.14 14.54
C PHE A 306 10.39 -9.21 13.87
N GLU A 307 10.84 -10.47 13.82
CA GLU A 307 10.04 -11.58 13.32
C GLU A 307 8.71 -11.72 14.08
N SER A 308 8.77 -11.63 15.41
CA SER A 308 7.57 -11.71 16.25
C SER A 308 6.56 -10.60 15.94
N GLN A 309 7.03 -9.36 15.75
CA GLN A 309 6.21 -8.19 15.48
C GLN A 309 5.64 -8.17 14.06
N THR A 310 6.28 -8.84 13.11
CA THR A 310 5.91 -8.81 11.69
C THR A 310 5.12 -10.03 11.20
N ARG A 311 5.01 -11.06 12.02
CA ARG A 311 4.37 -12.35 11.65
C ARG A 311 2.96 -12.18 11.08
N HIS A 312 2.15 -11.28 11.64
CA HIS A 312 0.79 -11.04 11.18
C HIS A 312 0.75 -10.44 9.77
N ILE A 313 1.72 -9.60 9.40
CA ILE A 313 1.83 -9.01 8.05
C ILE A 313 2.09 -10.12 7.03
N PHE A 314 3.02 -11.02 7.31
CA PHE A 314 3.31 -12.14 6.41
C PHE A 314 2.15 -13.13 6.31
N GLN A 315 1.42 -13.32 7.38
CA GLN A 315 0.21 -14.14 7.37
C GLN A 315 -0.88 -13.53 6.46
N ASP A 316 -1.11 -12.23 6.55
CA ASP A 316 -2.07 -11.53 5.69
C ASP A 316 -1.64 -11.55 4.22
N ILE A 317 -0.36 -11.27 3.93
CA ILE A 317 0.20 -11.39 2.57
C ILE A 317 -0.02 -12.80 2.01
N TRP A 318 0.33 -13.83 2.78
CA TRP A 318 0.18 -15.23 2.36
C TRP A 318 -1.27 -15.61 2.04
N GLN A 319 -2.21 -15.20 2.86
CA GLN A 319 -3.64 -15.49 2.66
C GLN A 319 -4.19 -14.84 1.38
N ARG A 320 -3.58 -13.76 0.93
CA ARG A 320 -3.97 -13.03 -0.30
C ARG A 320 -3.27 -13.53 -1.55
N CYS A 321 -2.20 -14.30 -1.41
CA CYS A 321 -1.54 -14.96 -2.53
C CYS A 321 -2.45 -16.03 -3.13
N ARG A 322 -2.49 -16.11 -4.46
CA ARG A 322 -3.16 -17.19 -5.19
C ARG A 322 -2.41 -18.50 -4.97
N ASP A 323 -3.07 -19.63 -5.18
CA ASP A 323 -2.44 -20.95 -5.01
C ASP A 323 -1.15 -21.09 -5.84
N VAL A 324 -1.11 -20.57 -7.07
CA VAL A 324 0.09 -20.54 -7.92
C VAL A 324 1.20 -19.71 -7.29
N GLU A 325 0.88 -18.51 -6.80
CA GLU A 325 1.84 -17.62 -6.13
C GLU A 325 2.41 -18.24 -4.85
N GLN A 326 1.55 -18.88 -4.03
CA GLN A 326 2.00 -19.66 -2.87
C GLN A 326 2.94 -20.80 -3.28
N GLY A 327 2.61 -21.54 -4.34
CA GLY A 327 3.44 -22.60 -4.88
C GLY A 327 4.82 -22.10 -5.32
N LEU A 328 4.88 -20.98 -6.01
CA LEU A 328 6.15 -20.37 -6.45
C LEU A 328 7.01 -19.93 -5.25
N LEU A 329 6.42 -19.31 -4.23
CA LEU A 329 7.12 -18.95 -3.00
C LEU A 329 7.64 -20.18 -2.25
N ILE A 330 6.86 -21.28 -2.22
CA ILE A 330 7.31 -22.56 -1.64
C ILE A 330 8.47 -23.13 -2.44
N LEU A 331 8.40 -23.16 -3.78
CA LEU A 331 9.49 -23.66 -4.62
C LEU A 331 10.78 -22.87 -4.40
N MET A 332 10.70 -21.55 -4.30
CA MET A 332 11.85 -20.68 -4.03
C MET A 332 12.45 -20.97 -2.65
N ALA A 333 11.64 -21.07 -1.61
CA ALA A 333 12.09 -21.39 -0.26
C ALA A 333 12.71 -22.79 -0.20
N TRP A 334 12.12 -23.75 -0.89
CA TRP A 334 12.57 -25.13 -0.91
C TRP A 334 13.89 -25.33 -1.66
N SER A 335 14.09 -24.64 -2.78
CA SER A 335 15.35 -24.72 -3.54
C SER A 335 16.57 -24.39 -2.68
N LYS A 336 16.41 -23.55 -1.63
CA LYS A 336 17.48 -23.21 -0.69
C LYS A 336 17.71 -24.26 0.40
N LEU A 337 16.70 -25.05 0.72
CA LEU A 337 16.76 -26.04 1.82
C LEU A 337 17.45 -27.36 1.46
N LYS A 338 18.05 -27.45 0.26
CA LYS A 338 18.79 -28.62 -0.28
C LYS A 338 18.79 -29.84 0.65
N GLY A 339 17.83 -30.76 0.48
CA GLY A 339 17.84 -32.08 1.13
C GLY A 339 17.23 -32.17 2.55
N SER A 340 16.94 -31.08 3.25
CA SER A 340 16.41 -31.16 4.62
C SER A 340 14.89 -31.42 4.70
N LEU A 341 14.17 -31.33 3.58
CA LEU A 341 12.72 -31.56 3.48
C LEU A 341 12.33 -32.81 2.67
N GLU A 342 13.30 -33.57 2.14
CA GLU A 342 13.05 -34.78 1.32
C GLU A 342 12.13 -35.82 1.95
N GLN A 343 11.92 -35.76 3.27
CA GLN A 343 11.00 -36.67 3.99
C GLN A 343 9.53 -36.20 3.96
N LYS A 344 9.22 -34.96 3.54
CA LYS A 344 7.86 -34.42 3.63
C LYS A 344 7.15 -34.20 2.30
N ILE A 345 7.87 -33.90 1.24
CA ILE A 345 7.32 -33.66 -0.10
C ILE A 345 8.24 -34.32 -1.14
N THR A 346 7.68 -35.07 -2.06
CA THR A 346 8.42 -35.93 -3.04
C THR A 346 8.48 -35.31 -4.43
N VAL A 347 8.64 -33.99 -4.53
CA VAL A 347 8.70 -33.27 -5.81
C VAL A 347 10.16 -33.13 -6.27
N ASP A 348 10.45 -33.51 -7.50
CA ASP A 348 11.76 -33.32 -8.11
C ASP A 348 11.94 -31.83 -8.51
N LEU A 349 13.02 -31.22 -8.01
CA LEU A 349 13.36 -29.82 -8.28
C LEU A 349 14.30 -29.64 -9.46
N SER A 350 14.64 -30.70 -10.20
CA SER A 350 15.54 -30.61 -11.36
C SER A 350 15.06 -29.65 -12.45
N ASP A 351 13.74 -29.47 -12.58
CA ASP A 351 13.10 -28.66 -13.59
C ASP A 351 12.57 -27.30 -13.08
N ILE A 352 13.04 -26.82 -11.92
CA ILE A 352 12.56 -25.56 -11.32
C ILE A 352 12.71 -24.35 -12.25
N ASP A 353 13.80 -24.29 -13.04
CA ASP A 353 14.03 -23.24 -14.02
C ASP A 353 12.94 -23.25 -15.11
N LEU A 354 12.49 -24.44 -15.51
CA LEU A 354 11.40 -24.59 -16.47
C LEU A 354 10.08 -24.08 -15.89
N VAL A 355 9.78 -24.44 -14.65
CA VAL A 355 8.57 -23.92 -13.95
C VAL A 355 8.60 -22.39 -13.89
N PHE A 356 9.71 -21.80 -13.51
CA PHE A 356 9.84 -20.33 -13.45
C PHE A 356 9.66 -19.69 -14.83
N SER A 357 10.17 -20.29 -15.89
CA SER A 357 10.00 -19.78 -17.27
C SER A 357 8.54 -19.87 -17.74
N GLN A 358 7.77 -20.86 -17.29
CA GLN A 358 6.37 -21.03 -17.65
C GLN A 358 5.43 -20.11 -16.82
N GLN A 359 5.88 -19.66 -15.64
CA GLN A 359 5.09 -18.85 -14.71
C GLN A 359 5.58 -17.39 -14.63
N GLU A 360 6.14 -16.85 -15.71
CA GLU A 360 6.69 -15.48 -15.74
C GLU A 360 5.68 -14.41 -15.32
N LEU A 361 4.41 -14.55 -15.68
CA LEU A 361 3.37 -13.59 -15.32
C LEU A 361 3.08 -13.58 -13.81
N ASP A 362 3.05 -14.75 -13.19
CA ASP A 362 2.83 -14.89 -11.75
C ASP A 362 4.06 -14.43 -10.95
N LEU A 363 5.26 -14.74 -11.43
CA LEU A 363 6.50 -14.21 -10.85
C LEU A 363 6.58 -12.68 -10.99
N TYR A 364 6.17 -12.13 -12.13
CA TYR A 364 6.09 -10.68 -12.29
C TYR A 364 5.05 -10.07 -11.33
N SER A 365 3.91 -10.72 -11.10
CA SER A 365 2.94 -10.30 -10.10
C SER A 365 3.55 -10.25 -8.70
N LEU A 366 4.25 -11.31 -8.27
CA LEU A 366 4.96 -11.36 -6.99
C LEU A 366 6.04 -10.27 -6.85
N GLU A 367 6.76 -9.98 -7.94
CA GLU A 367 7.76 -8.91 -7.98
C GLU A 367 7.09 -7.53 -7.84
N GLN A 368 5.99 -7.28 -8.55
CA GLN A 368 5.22 -6.04 -8.42
C GLN A 368 4.65 -5.86 -7.01
N GLN A 369 4.23 -6.93 -6.36
CA GLN A 369 3.80 -6.93 -4.96
C GLN A 369 4.97 -6.71 -3.98
N GLY A 370 6.21 -6.74 -4.44
CA GLY A 370 7.41 -6.54 -3.62
C GLY A 370 7.78 -7.73 -2.74
N LEU A 371 7.30 -8.94 -3.06
CA LEU A 371 7.60 -10.16 -2.30
C LEU A 371 8.90 -10.80 -2.74
N ILE A 372 9.19 -10.71 -4.04
CA ILE A 372 10.41 -11.23 -4.65
C ILE A 372 11.14 -10.15 -5.45
N MET A 373 12.38 -10.42 -5.79
CA MET A 373 13.17 -9.63 -6.73
C MET A 373 13.82 -10.54 -7.76
N ARG A 374 13.95 -10.03 -8.98
CA ARG A 374 14.67 -10.69 -10.08
C ARG A 374 16.10 -10.18 -10.11
N ASN A 375 17.06 -11.09 -10.00
CA ASN A 375 18.46 -10.76 -10.28
C ASN A 375 18.73 -10.94 -11.78
N GLN A 376 19.10 -9.85 -12.47
CA GLN A 376 19.33 -9.81 -13.91
C GLN A 376 20.81 -9.98 -14.30
N ASP A 377 21.72 -9.99 -13.32
CA ASP A 377 23.18 -10.05 -13.58
C ASP A 377 23.68 -11.45 -14.00
N LEU A 378 22.79 -12.43 -14.08
CA LEU A 378 23.08 -13.82 -14.43
C LEU A 378 22.50 -14.16 -15.81
N GLU A 379 23.14 -15.09 -16.53
CA GLU A 379 22.66 -15.60 -17.84
C GLU A 379 21.21 -16.11 -17.79
N LYS A 380 20.78 -16.62 -16.64
CA LYS A 380 19.40 -16.98 -16.35
C LYS A 380 18.86 -16.13 -15.19
N PRO A 381 17.60 -15.69 -15.26
CA PRO A 381 17.01 -14.93 -14.17
C PRO A 381 16.91 -15.77 -12.90
N VAL A 382 17.48 -15.27 -11.80
CA VAL A 382 17.34 -15.86 -10.47
C VAL A 382 16.35 -15.03 -9.67
N TYR A 383 15.34 -15.68 -9.11
CA TYR A 383 14.35 -15.05 -8.25
C TYR A 383 14.69 -15.25 -6.78
N LEU A 384 14.64 -14.20 -6.01
CA LEU A 384 14.97 -14.19 -4.58
C LEU A 384 13.84 -13.53 -3.78
N PHE A 385 13.63 -13.98 -2.55
CA PHE A 385 12.79 -13.22 -1.63
C PHE A 385 13.39 -11.84 -1.41
N ARG A 386 12.56 -10.82 -1.42
CA ARG A 386 12.99 -9.46 -1.15
C ARG A 386 13.26 -9.25 0.35
N SER A 387 12.49 -9.90 1.21
CA SER A 387 12.63 -9.90 2.65
C SER A 387 13.15 -11.26 3.14
N SER A 388 14.29 -11.29 3.84
CA SER A 388 14.84 -12.51 4.41
C SER A 388 13.95 -13.09 5.52
N ILE A 389 13.22 -12.24 6.25
CA ILE A 389 12.27 -12.70 7.27
C ILE A 389 11.02 -13.31 6.62
N MET A 390 10.54 -12.78 5.48
CA MET A 390 9.47 -13.42 4.72
C MET A 390 9.89 -14.82 4.26
N GLU A 391 11.11 -14.96 3.76
CA GLU A 391 11.66 -16.26 3.37
C GLU A 391 11.68 -17.24 4.54
N GLN A 392 12.22 -16.83 5.69
CA GLN A 392 12.23 -17.65 6.92
C GLN A 392 10.82 -18.00 7.39
N TRP A 393 9.88 -17.06 7.28
CA TRP A 393 8.48 -17.31 7.62
C TRP A 393 7.87 -18.38 6.72
N VAL A 394 8.11 -18.34 5.39
CA VAL A 394 7.64 -19.38 4.45
C VAL A 394 8.26 -20.73 4.77
N ILE A 395 9.58 -20.77 5.03
CA ILE A 395 10.28 -21.99 5.43
C ILE A 395 9.66 -22.58 6.71
N HIS A 396 9.48 -21.76 7.73
CA HIS A 396 8.88 -22.19 9.00
C HIS A 396 7.45 -22.70 8.80
N LYS A 397 6.67 -22.03 7.97
CA LYS A 397 5.32 -22.45 7.61
C LYS A 397 5.30 -23.83 6.96
N ILE A 398 6.23 -24.14 6.04
CA ILE A 398 6.35 -25.47 5.43
C ILE A 398 6.71 -26.52 6.51
N GLN A 399 7.65 -26.20 7.39
CA GLN A 399 8.13 -27.13 8.43
C GLN A 399 7.08 -27.47 9.49
N THR A 400 6.20 -26.51 9.82
CA THR A 400 5.21 -26.64 10.91
C THR A 400 3.81 -27.01 10.41
N SER A 401 3.61 -27.12 9.10
CA SER A 401 2.30 -27.44 8.53
C SER A 401 1.86 -28.87 8.80
N ASP A 402 0.56 -29.03 8.96
CA ASP A 402 -0.08 -30.32 9.08
C ASP A 402 -0.09 -31.09 7.74
N LYS A 403 -0.43 -32.37 7.81
CA LYS A 403 -0.44 -33.26 6.65
C LYS A 403 -1.37 -32.78 5.53
N ALA A 404 -2.54 -32.24 5.88
CA ALA A 404 -3.53 -31.77 4.90
C ALA A 404 -3.02 -30.55 4.12
N SER A 405 -2.36 -29.62 4.80
CA SER A 405 -1.71 -28.45 4.16
C SER A 405 -0.58 -28.87 3.24
N LEU A 406 0.24 -29.85 3.65
CA LEU A 406 1.32 -30.39 2.82
C LEU A 406 0.78 -31.08 1.57
N GLU A 407 -0.26 -31.90 1.68
CA GLU A 407 -0.93 -32.55 0.54
C GLU A 407 -1.53 -31.52 -0.44
N LYS A 408 -2.11 -30.42 0.09
CA LYS A 408 -2.59 -29.31 -0.75
C LYS A 408 -1.44 -28.71 -1.56
N TRP A 409 -0.33 -28.40 -0.90
CA TRP A 409 0.82 -27.78 -1.57
C TRP A 409 1.50 -28.73 -2.56
N GLU A 410 1.63 -30.01 -2.22
CA GLU A 410 2.15 -31.01 -3.14
C GLU A 410 1.28 -31.06 -4.42
N THR A 411 -0.04 -31.00 -4.28
CA THR A 411 -0.97 -30.94 -5.42
C THR A 411 -0.74 -29.69 -6.27
N ILE A 412 -0.51 -28.52 -5.65
CA ILE A 412 -0.23 -27.27 -6.36
C ILE A 412 1.12 -27.38 -7.09
N LEU A 413 2.16 -27.87 -6.42
CA LEU A 413 3.50 -28.03 -6.98
C LEU A 413 3.49 -28.99 -8.18
N LEU A 414 2.79 -30.12 -8.06
CA LEU A 414 2.66 -31.07 -9.16
C LEU A 414 1.97 -30.47 -10.40
N LYS A 415 0.97 -29.60 -10.19
CA LYS A 415 0.32 -28.87 -11.29
C LYS A 415 1.23 -27.82 -11.92
N LEU A 416 2.17 -27.24 -11.16
CA LEU A 416 3.14 -26.28 -11.69
C LEU A 416 4.24 -26.93 -12.50
N ILE A 417 4.64 -28.16 -12.11
CA ILE A 417 5.71 -28.93 -12.78
C ILE A 417 5.18 -29.69 -14.00
N ASN A 418 3.94 -30.17 -13.93
CA ASN A 418 3.27 -30.90 -15.00
C ASN A 418 1.96 -30.19 -15.38
N PRO A 419 2.04 -29.04 -16.08
CA PRO A 419 0.89 -28.23 -16.45
C PRO A 419 -0.07 -28.90 -17.42
#